data_2294ba436a2095dc932110b588023e76
#
_entry.id   2294ba436a2095dc932110b588023e76
#
_cell.length_a   1.000
_cell.length_b   1.000
_cell.length_c   1.000
_cell.angle_alpha   90.00
_cell.angle_beta   90.00
_cell.angle_gamma   90.00
#
_symmetry.space_group_name_H-M   'P 1'
#
loop_
_entity.id
_entity.type
_entity.pdbx_description
1 polymer ?
#
loop_
_entity_poly.entity_id
_entity_poly.type
_entity_poly.pdbx_seq_one_letter_code
_entity_poly.pdbx_strand_id
1 'polypeptide(L)'
;MQFTLGMYGEGDFFSMKGVVEEFFEKIGMHKKETYDPNAGKTFLHPGRQANIIYDGKVVGYLGEVHPEVADTYGIGTRAYVAVIDMPEVVELATFDRKYEGIAKYPAVTRDISMVVPKEILVGQIEEVIEKKGGAYLESYKLFDLYEGAQIKAGFKSVAYSIVFRAKDKTLEEADVSAAMKKILGALEEMGIELRQ
;
A
#
# COMPACT_ATOMS: atom_id res chain seq x y z
N MET A 1 2.66 6.80 -25.59
CA MET A 1 2.45 5.32 -25.65
C MET A 1 1.94 4.88 -24.28
N GLN A 2 0.90 4.05 -24.26
CA GLN A 2 0.32 3.55 -23.00
C GLN A 2 0.46 2.03 -22.92
N PHE A 3 0.71 1.53 -21.73
CA PHE A 3 0.65 0.12 -21.41
C PHE A 3 -0.63 -0.15 -20.63
N THR A 4 -1.48 -1.02 -21.16
CA THR A 4 -2.78 -1.33 -20.56
C THR A 4 -2.81 -2.77 -20.09
N LEU A 5 -3.19 -2.96 -18.84
CA LEU A 5 -3.44 -4.25 -18.21
C LEU A 5 -4.94 -4.44 -18.04
N GLY A 6 -5.42 -5.67 -18.24
CA GLY A 6 -6.80 -6.06 -17.99
C GLY A 6 -6.86 -7.33 -17.15
N MET A 7 -7.80 -7.40 -16.22
CA MET A 7 -8.05 -8.56 -15.36
C MET A 7 -9.55 -8.76 -15.20
N TYR A 8 -10.01 -9.97 -15.21
CA TYR A 8 -11.43 -10.32 -14.95
C TYR A 8 -11.53 -11.68 -14.24
N GLY A 9 -12.69 -11.98 -13.68
CA GLY A 9 -12.92 -13.23 -12.95
C GLY A 9 -12.61 -13.11 -11.47
N GLU A 10 -11.71 -13.95 -10.95
CA GLU A 10 -11.42 -14.04 -9.50
C GLU A 10 -10.57 -12.90 -8.94
N GLY A 11 -9.98 -12.06 -9.81
CA GLY A 11 -9.19 -10.91 -9.37
C GLY A 11 -10.07 -9.78 -8.79
N ASP A 12 -9.43 -8.89 -8.05
CA ASP A 12 -10.03 -7.70 -7.48
C ASP A 12 -9.18 -6.44 -7.73
N PHE A 13 -9.60 -5.31 -7.18
CA PHE A 13 -8.84 -4.05 -7.27
C PHE A 13 -7.41 -4.19 -6.72
N PHE A 14 -7.23 -4.88 -5.60
CA PHE A 14 -5.93 -5.05 -4.97
C PHE A 14 -5.04 -6.03 -5.73
N SER A 15 -5.63 -7.03 -6.38
CA SER A 15 -4.91 -7.93 -7.29
C SER A 15 -4.32 -7.15 -8.47
N MET A 16 -5.10 -6.27 -9.10
CA MET A 16 -4.59 -5.39 -10.18
C MET A 16 -3.52 -4.43 -9.67
N LYS A 17 -3.73 -3.85 -8.48
CA LYS A 17 -2.77 -2.98 -7.81
C LYS A 17 -1.43 -3.68 -7.60
N GLY A 18 -1.45 -4.91 -7.05
CA GLY A 18 -0.25 -5.71 -6.84
C GLY A 18 0.52 -6.03 -8.13
N VAL A 19 -0.18 -6.27 -9.24
CA VAL A 19 0.46 -6.45 -10.55
C VAL A 19 1.18 -5.18 -11.01
N VAL A 20 0.59 -4.00 -10.79
CA VAL A 20 1.23 -2.72 -11.11
C VAL A 20 2.45 -2.47 -10.24
N GLU A 21 2.37 -2.74 -8.94
CA GLU A 21 3.47 -2.62 -7.98
C GLU A 21 4.65 -3.53 -8.37
N GLU A 22 4.37 -4.79 -8.66
CA GLU A 22 5.38 -5.74 -9.13
C GLU A 22 6.02 -5.30 -10.45
N PHE A 23 5.23 -4.75 -11.39
CA PHE A 23 5.76 -4.21 -12.63
C PHE A 23 6.74 -3.06 -12.36
N PHE A 24 6.40 -2.11 -11.50
CA PHE A 24 7.28 -0.99 -11.15
C PHE A 24 8.56 -1.46 -10.46
N GLU A 25 8.46 -2.40 -9.55
CA GLU A 25 9.64 -3.01 -8.91
C GLU A 25 10.59 -3.65 -9.93
N LYS A 26 10.03 -4.43 -10.88
CA LYS A 26 10.83 -5.12 -11.91
C LYS A 26 11.57 -4.19 -12.85
N ILE A 27 11.05 -3.02 -13.12
CA ILE A 27 11.72 -2.02 -13.97
C ILE A 27 12.60 -1.05 -13.18
N GLY A 28 12.78 -1.29 -11.87
CA GLY A 28 13.71 -0.53 -11.02
C GLY A 28 13.16 0.81 -10.54
N MET A 29 11.86 0.93 -10.41
CA MET A 29 11.21 2.04 -9.73
C MET A 29 11.19 1.73 -8.23
N HIS A 30 12.23 2.13 -7.51
CA HIS A 30 12.45 1.74 -6.11
C HIS A 30 11.77 2.64 -5.07
N LYS A 31 11.16 3.74 -5.48
CA LYS A 31 10.35 4.55 -4.57
C LYS A 31 8.95 3.95 -4.49
N LYS A 32 8.33 4.08 -3.33
CA LYS A 32 6.95 3.64 -3.16
C LYS A 32 6.02 4.57 -3.93
N GLU A 33 5.18 3.99 -4.77
CA GLU A 33 4.08 4.71 -5.39
C GLU A 33 2.96 4.99 -4.38
N THR A 34 2.20 6.03 -4.64
CA THR A 34 1.01 6.39 -3.89
C THR A 34 -0.22 6.39 -4.79
N TYR A 35 -1.39 6.32 -4.20
CA TYR A 35 -2.65 6.19 -4.91
C TYR A 35 -3.63 7.28 -4.47
N ASP A 36 -4.11 8.08 -5.44
CA ASP A 36 -5.17 9.06 -5.20
C ASP A 36 -6.51 8.48 -5.68
N PRO A 37 -7.49 8.27 -4.78
CA PRO A 37 -8.78 7.69 -5.12
C PRO A 37 -9.62 8.55 -6.08
N ASN A 38 -9.24 9.81 -6.30
CA ASN A 38 -9.97 10.75 -7.14
C ASN A 38 -9.47 10.74 -8.60
N ALA A 39 -9.42 9.57 -9.25
CA ALA A 39 -8.97 9.48 -10.65
C ALA A 39 -9.92 10.15 -11.65
N GLY A 40 -11.21 10.33 -11.31
CA GLY A 40 -12.20 11.05 -12.12
C GLY A 40 -12.53 10.38 -13.46
N LYS A 41 -12.29 9.07 -13.61
CA LYS A 41 -12.57 8.33 -14.84
C LYS A 41 -14.01 7.84 -14.85
N THR A 42 -14.85 8.38 -15.73
CA THR A 42 -16.28 8.06 -15.80
C THR A 42 -16.57 6.63 -16.25
N PHE A 43 -15.66 5.98 -16.95
CA PHE A 43 -15.76 4.58 -17.37
C PHE A 43 -15.28 3.59 -16.31
N LEU A 44 -14.80 4.08 -15.16
CA LEU A 44 -14.45 3.29 -13.98
C LEU A 44 -15.48 3.47 -12.87
N HIS A 45 -15.57 2.48 -12.00
CA HIS A 45 -16.43 2.53 -10.83
C HIS A 45 -16.01 3.67 -9.89
N PRO A 46 -16.90 4.59 -9.48
CA PRO A 46 -16.54 5.81 -8.75
C PRO A 46 -15.86 5.55 -7.41
N GLY A 47 -16.16 4.44 -6.73
CA GLY A 47 -15.56 4.08 -5.45
C GLY A 47 -14.43 3.05 -5.55
N ARG A 48 -13.99 2.66 -6.77
CA ARG A 48 -12.94 1.65 -6.99
C ARG A 48 -12.04 2.05 -8.13
N GLN A 49 -11.46 3.24 -8.05
CA GLN A 49 -10.51 3.78 -9.00
C GLN A 49 -9.45 4.60 -8.27
N ALA A 50 -8.26 4.70 -8.83
CA ALA A 50 -7.21 5.57 -8.32
C ALA A 50 -6.27 6.02 -9.42
N ASN A 51 -5.72 7.23 -9.30
CA ASN A 51 -4.51 7.62 -9.99
C ASN A 51 -3.31 6.95 -9.35
N ILE A 52 -2.36 6.55 -10.16
CA ILE A 52 -1.07 6.03 -9.72
C ILE A 52 -0.10 7.19 -9.73
N ILE A 53 0.48 7.52 -8.58
CA ILE A 53 1.40 8.63 -8.42
C ILE A 53 2.77 8.08 -8.04
N TYR A 54 3.79 8.47 -8.79
CA TYR A 54 5.18 8.14 -8.50
C TYR A 54 6.03 9.40 -8.51
N ASP A 55 6.80 9.62 -7.43
CA ASP A 55 7.62 10.82 -7.24
C ASP A 55 6.86 12.14 -7.49
N GLY A 56 5.59 12.21 -7.04
CA GLY A 56 4.71 13.37 -7.20
C GLY A 56 4.07 13.55 -8.59
N LYS A 57 4.35 12.66 -9.55
CA LYS A 57 3.77 12.68 -10.91
C LYS A 57 2.72 11.58 -11.06
N VAL A 58 1.63 11.89 -11.74
CA VAL A 58 0.64 10.88 -12.15
C VAL A 58 1.22 10.10 -13.32
N VAL A 59 1.51 8.81 -13.10
CA VAL A 59 2.09 7.91 -14.10
C VAL A 59 1.07 6.92 -14.69
N GLY A 60 -0.18 7.00 -14.24
CA GLY A 60 -1.25 6.15 -14.73
C GLY A 60 -2.48 6.18 -13.83
N TYR A 61 -3.38 5.25 -14.08
CA TYR A 61 -4.56 5.03 -13.26
C TYR A 61 -4.96 3.56 -13.30
N LEU A 62 -5.73 3.11 -12.29
CA LEU A 62 -6.33 1.78 -12.26
C LEU A 62 -7.74 1.83 -11.67
N GLY A 63 -8.51 0.81 -11.93
CA GLY A 63 -9.85 0.71 -11.33
C GLY A 63 -10.68 -0.44 -11.86
N GLU A 64 -11.82 -0.64 -11.20
CA GLU A 64 -12.89 -1.51 -11.68
C GLU A 64 -13.62 -0.82 -12.84
N VAL A 65 -13.88 -1.53 -13.91
CA VAL A 65 -14.72 -1.04 -15.02
C VAL A 65 -16.13 -0.77 -14.50
N HIS A 66 -16.70 0.39 -14.88
CA HIS A 66 -18.05 0.74 -14.48
C HIS A 66 -19.06 -0.35 -14.92
N PRO A 67 -20.00 -0.79 -14.08
CA PRO A 67 -20.95 -1.85 -14.44
C PRO A 67 -21.68 -1.61 -15.77
N GLU A 68 -22.17 -0.40 -16.02
CA GLU A 68 -22.85 -0.05 -17.27
C GLU A 68 -21.93 -0.18 -18.50
N VAL A 69 -20.65 0.12 -18.33
CA VAL A 69 -19.65 -0.06 -19.40
C VAL A 69 -19.40 -1.55 -19.62
N ALA A 70 -19.24 -2.31 -18.55
CA ALA A 70 -19.06 -3.75 -18.63
C ALA A 70 -20.26 -4.42 -19.34
N ASP A 71 -21.48 -4.07 -18.98
CA ASP A 71 -22.70 -4.56 -19.61
C ASP A 71 -22.76 -4.22 -21.10
N THR A 72 -22.38 -2.99 -21.48
CA THR A 72 -22.33 -2.56 -22.89
C THR A 72 -21.40 -3.43 -23.74
N TYR A 73 -20.32 -3.91 -23.15
CA TYR A 73 -19.35 -4.79 -23.84
C TYR A 73 -19.60 -6.29 -23.59
N GLY A 74 -20.70 -6.65 -22.93
CA GLY A 74 -21.06 -8.04 -22.66
C GLY A 74 -20.15 -8.73 -21.64
N ILE A 75 -19.49 -7.96 -20.76
CA ILE A 75 -18.62 -8.51 -19.72
C ILE A 75 -19.50 -8.88 -18.52
N GLY A 76 -19.81 -10.16 -18.37
CA GLY A 76 -20.71 -10.71 -17.34
C GLY A 76 -20.10 -10.83 -15.93
N THR A 77 -18.92 -10.27 -15.68
CA THR A 77 -18.25 -10.32 -14.39
C THR A 77 -17.51 -9.02 -14.13
N ARG A 78 -16.98 -8.81 -12.91
CA ARG A 78 -16.14 -7.65 -12.63
C ARG A 78 -14.86 -7.70 -13.46
N ALA A 79 -14.52 -6.58 -14.05
CA ALA A 79 -13.28 -6.37 -14.79
C ALA A 79 -12.50 -5.21 -14.19
N TYR A 80 -11.21 -5.35 -14.15
CA TYR A 80 -10.27 -4.34 -13.63
C TYR A 80 -9.28 -3.98 -14.72
N VAL A 81 -8.94 -2.71 -14.81
CA VAL A 81 -7.97 -2.20 -15.78
C VAL A 81 -6.94 -1.33 -15.09
N ALA A 82 -5.73 -1.36 -15.60
CA ALA A 82 -4.71 -0.37 -15.28
C ALA A 82 -4.13 0.17 -16.59
N VAL A 83 -3.93 1.48 -16.63
CA VAL A 83 -3.31 2.17 -17.76
C VAL A 83 -2.12 2.95 -17.25
N ILE A 84 -0.95 2.66 -17.81
CA ILE A 84 0.35 3.22 -17.41
C ILE A 84 0.89 4.07 -18.56
N ASP A 85 1.31 5.29 -18.24
CA ASP A 85 1.95 6.19 -19.20
C ASP A 85 3.43 5.85 -19.35
N MET A 86 3.76 5.12 -20.41
CA MET A 86 5.10 4.58 -20.63
C MET A 86 6.20 5.64 -20.81
N PRO A 87 6.01 6.77 -21.49
CA PRO A 87 7.01 7.84 -21.52
C PRO A 87 7.46 8.28 -20.13
N GLU A 88 6.52 8.56 -19.21
CA GLU A 88 6.84 8.96 -17.83
C GLU A 88 7.54 7.84 -17.06
N VAL A 89 7.08 6.61 -17.22
CA VAL A 89 7.66 5.44 -16.55
C VAL A 89 9.08 5.14 -17.04
N VAL A 90 9.34 5.24 -18.33
CA VAL A 90 10.68 5.01 -18.91
C VAL A 90 11.69 6.04 -18.41
N GLU A 91 11.28 7.30 -18.21
CA GLU A 91 12.15 8.34 -17.62
C GLU A 91 12.46 8.07 -16.15
N LEU A 92 11.53 7.47 -15.42
CA LEU A 92 11.65 7.22 -13.97
C LEU A 92 12.30 5.87 -13.64
N ALA A 93 12.28 4.91 -14.59
CA ALA A 93 12.89 3.59 -14.43
C ALA A 93 14.42 3.67 -14.44
N THR A 94 15.06 3.07 -13.46
CA THR A 94 16.53 3.14 -13.34
C THR A 94 17.22 1.86 -13.77
N PHE A 95 16.57 0.71 -13.68
CA PHE A 95 17.16 -0.62 -13.85
C PHE A 95 18.41 -0.90 -12.99
N ASP A 96 18.76 0.03 -12.11
CA ASP A 96 19.88 -0.12 -11.20
C ASP A 96 19.54 -1.12 -10.09
N ARG A 97 20.18 -2.26 -10.13
CA ARG A 97 20.07 -3.26 -9.06
C ARG A 97 21.31 -3.20 -8.19
N LYS A 98 21.12 -2.74 -6.93
CA LYS A 98 22.18 -2.81 -5.93
C LYS A 98 22.04 -4.12 -5.16
N TYR A 99 23.15 -4.86 -5.09
CA TYR A 99 23.22 -6.02 -4.21
C TYR A 99 23.20 -5.54 -2.75
N GLU A 100 22.22 -5.98 -2.01
CA GLU A 100 22.20 -5.85 -0.55
C GLU A 100 22.65 -7.17 0.08
N GLY A 101 23.72 -7.11 0.86
CA GLY A 101 24.24 -8.27 1.57
C GLY A 101 23.24 -8.82 2.58
N ILE A 102 23.30 -10.13 2.83
CA ILE A 102 22.48 -10.76 3.87
C ILE A 102 22.77 -10.09 5.21
N ALA A 103 21.70 -9.74 5.92
CA ALA A 103 21.80 -9.09 7.22
C ALA A 103 22.53 -9.96 8.24
N LYS A 104 23.52 -9.39 8.93
CA LYS A 104 24.34 -10.09 9.92
C LYS A 104 23.64 -10.23 11.29
N TYR A 105 22.73 -9.33 11.61
CA TYR A 105 22.07 -9.24 12.90
C TYR A 105 20.59 -9.63 12.79
N PRO A 106 20.00 -10.26 13.81
CA PRO A 106 18.60 -10.68 13.77
C PRO A 106 17.66 -9.48 13.75
N ALA A 107 16.53 -9.64 13.08
CA ALA A 107 15.42 -8.70 13.14
C ALA A 107 14.59 -8.93 14.41
N VAL A 108 13.93 -7.86 14.85
CA VAL A 108 12.90 -7.90 15.89
C VAL A 108 11.57 -7.49 15.26
N THR A 109 10.57 -8.36 15.35
CA THR A 109 9.24 -8.12 14.79
C THR A 109 8.27 -7.73 15.91
N ARG A 110 7.37 -6.78 15.61
CA ARG A 110 6.27 -6.35 16.46
C ARG A 110 4.99 -6.33 15.67
N ASP A 111 4.02 -7.10 16.13
CA ASP A 111 2.68 -7.10 15.55
C ASP A 111 1.79 -6.16 16.34
N ILE A 112 1.01 -5.36 15.63
CA ILE A 112 0.01 -4.47 16.22
C ILE A 112 -1.33 -4.70 15.54
N SER A 113 -2.39 -4.71 16.33
CA SER A 113 -3.77 -4.72 15.84
C SER A 113 -4.48 -3.46 16.31
N MET A 114 -5.21 -2.81 15.41
CA MET A 114 -5.76 -1.49 15.62
C MET A 114 -7.21 -1.43 15.18
N VAL A 115 -7.99 -0.58 15.86
CA VAL A 115 -9.33 -0.17 15.44
C VAL A 115 -9.19 1.22 14.81
N VAL A 116 -9.51 1.30 13.54
CA VAL A 116 -9.24 2.44 12.65
C VAL A 116 -10.55 2.98 12.10
N PRO A 117 -10.82 4.29 12.13
CA PRO A 117 -11.94 4.89 11.39
C PRO A 117 -11.88 4.53 9.89
N LYS A 118 -13.02 4.24 9.27
CA LYS A 118 -13.08 3.77 7.87
C LYS A 118 -12.53 4.77 6.86
N GLU A 119 -12.67 6.06 7.15
CA GLU A 119 -12.16 7.17 6.34
C GLU A 119 -10.63 7.25 6.28
N ILE A 120 -9.94 6.70 7.29
CA ILE A 120 -8.47 6.68 7.28
C ILE A 120 -8.00 5.58 6.32
N LEU A 121 -7.24 6.00 5.30
CA LEU A 121 -6.67 5.09 4.33
C LEU A 121 -5.47 4.35 4.93
N VAL A 122 -5.27 3.10 4.48
CA VAL A 122 -4.11 2.28 4.89
C VAL A 122 -2.78 2.99 4.63
N GLY A 123 -2.65 3.66 3.49
CA GLY A 123 -1.46 4.44 3.16
C GLY A 123 -1.13 5.56 4.15
N GLN A 124 -2.12 6.18 4.80
CA GLN A 124 -1.88 7.19 5.83
C GLN A 124 -1.27 6.58 7.11
N ILE A 125 -1.68 5.35 7.46
CA ILE A 125 -1.08 4.59 8.56
C ILE A 125 0.37 4.25 8.23
N GLU A 126 0.62 3.80 7.01
CA GLU A 126 1.95 3.45 6.52
C GLU A 126 2.90 4.64 6.52
N GLU A 127 2.42 5.82 6.10
CA GLU A 127 3.21 7.06 6.20
C GLU A 127 3.62 7.39 7.64
N VAL A 128 2.75 7.15 8.62
CA VAL A 128 3.08 7.35 10.03
C VAL A 128 4.14 6.34 10.48
N ILE A 129 3.99 5.07 10.11
CA ILE A 129 4.96 4.03 10.44
C ILE A 129 6.34 4.40 9.86
N GLU A 130 6.41 4.82 8.60
CA GLU A 130 7.66 5.25 7.96
C GLU A 130 8.28 6.48 8.63
N LYS A 131 7.48 7.51 8.88
CA LYS A 131 7.97 8.76 9.47
C LYS A 131 8.42 8.62 10.93
N LYS A 132 7.80 7.71 11.69
CA LYS A 132 8.04 7.56 13.15
C LYS A 132 8.86 6.33 13.52
N GLY A 133 9.00 5.34 12.63
CA GLY A 133 9.73 4.10 12.87
C GLY A 133 11.24 4.28 13.08
N GLY A 134 11.81 5.38 12.55
CA GLY A 134 13.21 5.74 12.79
C GLY A 134 14.21 4.88 12.01
N ALA A 135 15.49 4.99 12.40
CA ALA A 135 16.60 4.39 11.64
C ALA A 135 16.64 2.85 11.67
N TYR A 136 15.95 2.23 12.59
CA TYR A 136 15.91 0.78 12.74
C TYR A 136 14.71 0.13 12.05
N LEU A 137 13.75 0.91 11.54
CA LEU A 137 12.63 0.36 10.76
C LEU A 137 13.19 -0.25 9.47
N GLU A 138 13.03 -1.56 9.32
CA GLU A 138 13.45 -2.29 8.12
C GLU A 138 12.29 -2.44 7.12
N SER A 139 11.15 -2.89 7.62
CA SER A 139 9.96 -3.10 6.81
C SER A 139 8.70 -3.15 7.67
N TYR A 140 7.56 -3.06 7.03
CA TYR A 140 6.25 -3.30 7.64
C TYR A 140 5.34 -3.98 6.62
N LYS A 141 4.38 -4.74 7.12
CA LYS A 141 3.43 -5.47 6.29
C LYS A 141 2.05 -5.46 6.91
N LEU A 142 1.06 -5.01 6.15
CA LEU A 142 -0.34 -5.25 6.45
C LEU A 142 -0.61 -6.75 6.26
N PHE A 143 -1.08 -7.44 7.30
CA PHE A 143 -1.38 -8.87 7.19
C PHE A 143 -2.84 -9.23 7.49
N ASP A 144 -3.60 -8.30 8.09
CA ASP A 144 -5.04 -8.50 8.30
C ASP A 144 -5.80 -7.18 8.19
N LEU A 145 -6.95 -7.23 7.51
CA LEU A 145 -7.93 -6.16 7.44
C LEU A 145 -9.32 -6.80 7.57
N TYR A 146 -10.03 -6.43 8.62
CA TYR A 146 -11.35 -6.97 8.90
C TYR A 146 -12.40 -5.88 9.09
N GLU A 147 -13.51 -6.04 8.38
CA GLU A 147 -14.72 -5.24 8.54
C GLU A 147 -15.90 -6.19 8.80
N GLY A 148 -16.42 -6.22 9.99
CA GLY A 148 -17.52 -7.13 10.33
C GLY A 148 -18.20 -6.78 11.64
N ALA A 149 -19.18 -7.61 12.02
CA ALA A 149 -20.08 -7.38 13.16
C ALA A 149 -19.37 -7.21 14.52
N GLN A 150 -18.13 -7.66 14.64
CA GLN A 150 -17.35 -7.53 15.87
C GLN A 150 -16.64 -6.17 16.00
N ILE A 151 -16.68 -5.35 14.94
CA ILE A 151 -16.06 -4.01 14.94
C ILE A 151 -17.20 -2.98 14.93
N LYS A 152 -17.02 -1.92 15.74
CA LYS A 152 -17.97 -0.79 15.82
C LYS A 152 -18.26 -0.24 14.42
N ALA A 153 -19.54 0.07 14.16
CA ALA A 153 -19.95 0.70 12.91
C ALA A 153 -19.13 1.97 12.63
N GLY A 154 -18.64 2.14 11.40
CA GLY A 154 -17.76 3.24 11.01
C GLY A 154 -16.26 2.98 11.25
N PHE A 155 -15.89 1.79 11.75
CA PHE A 155 -14.51 1.40 11.98
C PHE A 155 -14.16 0.12 11.22
N LYS A 156 -12.86 -0.14 11.08
CA LYS A 156 -12.25 -1.37 10.55
C LYS A 156 -11.12 -1.80 11.49
N SER A 157 -10.84 -3.11 11.56
CA SER A 157 -9.64 -3.64 12.22
C SER A 157 -8.52 -3.76 11.20
N VAL A 158 -7.35 -3.29 11.57
CA VAL A 158 -6.15 -3.32 10.71
C VAL A 158 -4.99 -3.86 11.51
N ALA A 159 -4.26 -4.83 10.97
CA ALA A 159 -3.12 -5.42 11.67
C ALA A 159 -1.84 -5.35 10.83
N TYR A 160 -0.77 -4.88 11.46
CA TYR A 160 0.55 -4.74 10.88
C TYR A 160 1.60 -5.54 11.63
N SER A 161 2.49 -6.15 10.86
CA SER A 161 3.76 -6.69 11.34
C SER A 161 4.86 -5.69 10.98
N ILE A 162 5.55 -5.16 11.99
CA ILE A 162 6.59 -4.13 11.84
C ILE A 162 7.94 -4.76 12.22
N VAL A 163 8.90 -4.67 11.31
CA VAL A 163 10.22 -5.31 11.44
C VAL A 163 11.27 -4.24 11.68
N PHE A 164 12.04 -4.43 12.74
CA PHE A 164 13.17 -3.58 13.11
C PHE A 164 14.48 -4.34 13.01
N ARG A 165 15.52 -3.72 12.48
CA ARG A 165 16.88 -4.27 12.42
C ARG A 165 17.93 -3.16 12.43
N ALA A 166 19.06 -3.40 13.08
CA ALA A 166 20.25 -2.58 12.94
C ALA A 166 21.28 -3.27 12.04
N LYS A 167 22.06 -2.48 11.31
CA LYS A 167 23.11 -2.98 10.41
C LYS A 167 24.40 -3.34 11.14
N ASP A 168 24.61 -2.84 12.36
CA ASP A 168 25.85 -2.85 13.10
C ASP A 168 25.76 -3.51 14.49
N LYS A 169 24.56 -3.80 15.00
CA LYS A 169 24.33 -4.41 16.30
C LYS A 169 23.07 -5.25 16.36
N THR A 170 22.94 -6.10 17.37
CA THR A 170 21.66 -6.66 17.78
C THR A 170 20.85 -5.59 18.51
N LEU A 171 19.58 -5.40 18.14
CA LEU A 171 18.69 -4.45 18.81
C LEU A 171 18.32 -4.93 20.20
N GLU A 172 18.29 -4.00 21.15
CA GLU A 172 17.77 -4.21 22.50
C GLU A 172 16.27 -3.86 22.54
N GLU A 173 15.56 -4.40 23.54
CA GLU A 173 14.14 -4.12 23.75
C GLU A 173 13.85 -2.62 23.87
N ALA A 174 14.75 -1.87 24.49
CA ALA A 174 14.63 -0.42 24.66
C ALA A 174 14.65 0.33 23.32
N ASP A 175 15.49 -0.10 22.36
CA ASP A 175 15.57 0.51 21.02
C ASP A 175 14.23 0.38 20.28
N VAL A 176 13.64 -0.84 20.32
CA VAL A 176 12.38 -1.16 19.63
C VAL A 176 11.20 -0.50 20.31
N SER A 177 11.13 -0.57 21.64
CA SER A 177 10.04 0.05 22.42
C SER A 177 9.98 1.56 22.25
N ALA A 178 11.12 2.25 22.12
CA ALA A 178 11.17 3.68 21.85
C ALA A 178 10.60 4.04 20.47
N ALA A 179 10.90 3.25 19.44
CA ALA A 179 10.33 3.42 18.10
C ALA A 179 8.82 3.14 18.09
N MET A 180 8.41 2.02 18.67
CA MET A 180 6.99 1.65 18.77
C MET A 180 6.17 2.71 19.50
N LYS A 181 6.68 3.27 20.60
CA LYS A 181 5.99 4.34 21.33
C LYS A 181 5.74 5.57 20.47
N LYS A 182 6.68 5.94 19.60
CA LYS A 182 6.51 7.08 18.67
C LYS A 182 5.47 6.78 17.60
N ILE A 183 5.48 5.55 17.04
CA ILE A 183 4.49 5.12 16.06
C ILE A 183 3.10 5.14 16.69
N LEU A 184 2.92 4.47 17.82
CA LEU A 184 1.63 4.35 18.49
C LEU A 184 1.07 5.71 18.92
N GLY A 185 1.90 6.59 19.50
CA GLY A 185 1.47 7.93 19.87
C GLY A 185 0.98 8.76 18.68
N ALA A 186 1.65 8.65 17.53
CA ALA A 186 1.21 9.36 16.32
C ALA A 186 -0.06 8.74 15.70
N LEU A 187 -0.26 7.43 15.83
CA LEU A 187 -1.51 6.78 15.40
C LEU A 187 -2.69 7.17 16.32
N GLU A 188 -2.46 7.26 17.62
CA GLU A 188 -3.46 7.75 18.58
C GLU A 188 -3.91 9.19 18.27
N GLU A 189 -2.98 10.08 17.84
CA GLU A 189 -3.31 11.44 17.41
C GLU A 189 -4.26 11.47 16.20
N MET A 190 -4.28 10.40 15.39
CA MET A 190 -5.22 10.21 14.27
C MET A 190 -6.56 9.59 14.69
N GLY A 191 -6.77 9.32 15.98
CA GLY A 191 -7.98 8.64 16.48
C GLY A 191 -7.97 7.12 16.25
N ILE A 192 -6.80 6.52 16.08
CA ILE A 192 -6.62 5.08 15.94
C ILE A 192 -6.34 4.47 17.31
N GLU A 193 -7.07 3.43 17.68
CA GLU A 193 -6.96 2.77 18.97
C GLU A 193 -6.33 1.38 18.81
N LEU A 194 -5.42 1.01 19.73
CA LEU A 194 -4.92 -0.37 19.80
C LEU A 194 -6.06 -1.33 20.22
N ARG A 195 -6.16 -2.43 19.51
CA ARG A 195 -7.04 -3.53 19.92
C ARG A 195 -6.31 -4.38 20.97
N GLN A 196 -6.92 -4.46 22.14
CA GLN A 196 -6.48 -5.36 23.23
C GLN A 196 -6.85 -6.80 22.94
#